data_5af908e49ed2a360ca635e39d2fd99c8
#
_entry.id   5af908e49ed2a360ca635e39d2fd99c8
#
_cell.length_a   1.000
_cell.length_b   1.000
_cell.length_c   1.000
_cell.angle_alpha   90.00
_cell.angle_beta   90.00
_cell.angle_gamma   90.00
#
_symmetry.space_group_name_H-M   'P 1'
#
loop_
_entity.id
_entity.type
_entity.pdbx_description
1 polymer ?
#
loop_
_entity_poly.entity_id
_entity_poly.type
_entity_poly.pdbx_seq_one_letter_code
_entity_poly.pdbx_strand_id
1 'polypeptide(L)'
;MSAPADVRSTPDGQRPGPDSGSALRLLDPVDLSDHIDALYRAAWALCGSRHEAEDLVQDTFARVLKRPRQLRSDNTVGYLLRALRNTNAARHRAAMQRPITGALLDSDFDDRAAIAGPFGTRELMEAIAATPPPYRDAVVAVDVVGMSYRQAARHLRTREVTVTSRLSRGRQHIARALGERAPI
;
A
#
# COMPACT_ATOMS: atom_id res chain seq x y z
N MET A 1 -20.32 49.93 50.36
CA MET A 1 -20.61 48.54 50.75
C MET A 1 -21.06 47.85 49.51
N SER A 2 -20.32 46.96 49.02
CA SER A 2 -20.54 45.86 48.08
C SER A 2 -19.32 45.71 47.17
N ALA A 3 -18.66 44.66 47.39
CA ALA A 3 -17.55 44.24 46.54
C ALA A 3 -18.06 43.68 45.20
N PRO A 4 -17.34 43.85 44.09
CA PRO A 4 -17.60 43.10 42.87
C PRO A 4 -16.69 41.87 42.74
N ALA A 5 -17.29 40.89 42.11
CA ALA A 5 -16.85 39.56 41.92
C ALA A 5 -15.58 39.42 41.05
N ASP A 6 -14.81 38.47 41.47
CA ASP A 6 -13.61 37.86 40.85
C ASP A 6 -13.96 37.21 39.48
N VAL A 7 -13.39 37.77 38.42
CA VAL A 7 -13.46 37.17 37.07
C VAL A 7 -12.24 36.27 36.93
N ARG A 8 -12.47 34.96 37.08
CA ARG A 8 -11.48 33.91 36.84
C ARG A 8 -11.11 33.84 35.36
N SER A 9 -9.86 34.21 35.07
CA SER A 9 -9.21 33.99 33.79
C SER A 9 -9.14 32.49 33.46
N THR A 10 -9.76 32.12 32.36
CA THR A 10 -9.63 30.79 31.74
C THR A 10 -8.21 30.66 31.17
N PRO A 11 -7.48 29.58 31.40
CA PRO A 11 -6.18 29.38 30.75
C PRO A 11 -6.35 29.12 29.29
N ASP A 12 -5.66 29.93 28.54
CA ASP A 12 -5.49 29.92 27.09
C ASP A 12 -5.23 28.50 26.57
N GLY A 13 -6.15 28.06 25.71
CA GLY A 13 -6.05 26.80 25.00
C GLY A 13 -4.85 26.80 24.08
N GLN A 14 -3.81 26.13 24.48
CA GLN A 14 -2.58 25.91 23.75
C GLN A 14 -2.94 25.11 22.47
N ARG A 15 -3.10 25.83 21.35
CA ARG A 15 -3.20 25.23 20.02
C ARG A 15 -1.90 24.46 19.77
N PRO A 16 -1.96 23.17 19.40
CA PRO A 16 -0.75 22.48 19.00
C PRO A 16 -0.19 23.17 17.76
N GLY A 17 1.03 23.69 17.91
CA GLY A 17 1.76 24.37 16.85
C GLY A 17 2.02 23.43 15.67
N PRO A 18 2.11 23.95 14.43
CA PRO A 18 2.33 23.18 13.23
C PRO A 18 3.81 22.88 12.99
N ASP A 19 4.51 22.29 13.95
CA ASP A 19 5.90 21.86 13.72
C ASP A 19 6.35 20.77 14.71
N SER A 20 5.71 19.60 14.63
CA SER A 20 6.41 18.36 14.94
C SER A 20 7.18 17.99 13.70
N GLY A 21 8.29 18.66 13.47
CA GLY A 21 9.22 18.37 12.40
C GLY A 21 9.55 16.88 12.43
N SER A 22 9.10 16.15 11.43
CA SER A 22 9.32 14.74 11.23
C SER A 22 10.82 14.46 11.30
N ALA A 23 11.30 14.03 12.48
CA ALA A 23 12.69 13.73 12.71
C ALA A 23 13.13 12.61 11.75
N LEU A 24 14.31 12.78 11.17
CA LEU A 24 14.94 11.71 10.40
C LEU A 24 15.28 10.57 11.37
N ARG A 25 14.70 9.42 11.13
CA ARG A 25 14.89 8.22 11.95
C ARG A 25 15.40 7.08 11.06
N LEU A 26 16.31 6.29 11.59
CA LEU A 26 16.71 5.05 10.95
C LEU A 26 15.51 4.10 11.01
N LEU A 27 15.24 3.39 9.91
CA LEU A 27 14.16 2.42 9.86
C LEU A 27 14.50 1.26 10.81
N ASP A 28 13.69 1.09 11.85
CA ASP A 28 13.83 0.00 12.82
C ASP A 28 13.03 -1.22 12.34
N PRO A 29 13.51 -2.46 12.58
CA PRO A 29 12.73 -3.67 12.35
C PRO A 29 11.35 -3.66 13.04
N VAL A 30 11.22 -3.03 14.21
CA VAL A 30 9.95 -2.87 14.94
C VAL A 30 8.97 -2.04 14.12
N ASP A 31 9.42 -0.99 13.42
CA ASP A 31 8.56 -0.16 12.57
C ASP A 31 8.01 -0.93 11.36
N LEU A 32 8.68 -2.01 10.96
CA LEU A 32 8.21 -2.85 9.84
C LEU A 32 6.97 -3.64 10.23
N SER A 33 6.84 -4.05 11.50
CA SER A 33 5.70 -4.83 11.99
C SER A 33 4.38 -4.09 11.78
N ASP A 34 4.36 -2.79 12.00
CA ASP A 34 3.17 -1.93 11.84
C ASP A 34 2.69 -1.83 10.38
N HIS A 35 3.54 -2.23 9.45
CA HIS A 35 3.27 -2.11 8.01
C HIS A 35 3.16 -3.46 7.29
N ILE A 36 3.34 -4.59 7.99
CA ILE A 36 3.32 -5.94 7.39
C ILE A 36 2.02 -6.18 6.63
N ASP A 37 0.88 -5.96 7.27
CA ASP A 37 -0.43 -6.22 6.67
C ASP A 37 -0.69 -5.37 5.42
N ALA A 38 -0.32 -4.10 5.46
CA ALA A 38 -0.49 -3.20 4.33
C ALA A 38 0.42 -3.61 3.16
N LEU A 39 1.67 -4.01 3.46
CA LEU A 39 2.62 -4.47 2.46
C LEU A 39 2.23 -5.83 1.87
N TYR A 40 1.72 -6.74 2.71
CA TYR A 40 1.25 -8.03 2.24
C TYR A 40 0.07 -7.88 1.28
N ARG A 41 -0.96 -7.07 1.64
CA ARG A 41 -2.06 -6.77 0.73
C ARG A 41 -1.59 -6.12 -0.57
N ALA A 42 -0.63 -5.19 -0.49
CA ALA A 42 -0.04 -4.56 -1.66
C ALA A 42 0.75 -5.56 -2.53
N ALA A 43 1.52 -6.46 -1.92
CA ALA A 43 2.24 -7.51 -2.62
C ALA A 43 1.29 -8.45 -3.34
N TRP A 44 0.23 -8.91 -2.66
CA TRP A 44 -0.78 -9.77 -3.25
C TRP A 44 -1.50 -9.10 -4.43
N ALA A 45 -1.89 -7.84 -4.28
CA ALA A 45 -2.46 -7.05 -5.37
C ALA A 45 -1.50 -6.81 -6.56
N LEU A 46 -0.18 -6.92 -6.33
CA LEU A 46 0.84 -6.82 -7.40
C LEU A 46 1.10 -8.15 -8.10
N CYS A 47 1.08 -9.27 -7.36
CA CYS A 47 1.44 -10.61 -7.86
C CYS A 47 0.21 -11.42 -8.28
N GLY A 48 -0.95 -11.24 -7.63
CA GLY A 48 -2.14 -12.08 -7.82
C GLY A 48 -2.11 -13.40 -7.06
N SER A 49 -0.99 -13.78 -6.44
CA SER A 49 -0.77 -15.02 -5.69
C SER A 49 -0.32 -14.73 -4.27
N ARG A 50 -0.88 -15.44 -3.28
CA ARG A 50 -0.51 -15.31 -1.86
C ARG A 50 0.93 -15.73 -1.60
N HIS A 51 1.33 -16.86 -2.17
CA HIS A 51 2.68 -17.39 -2.01
C HIS A 51 3.74 -16.43 -2.57
N GLU A 52 3.52 -15.92 -3.78
CA GLU A 52 4.41 -14.90 -4.35
C GLU A 52 4.42 -13.60 -3.55
N ALA A 53 3.30 -13.24 -2.91
CA ALA A 53 3.21 -12.06 -2.06
C ALA A 53 4.06 -12.21 -0.80
N GLU A 54 4.02 -13.37 -0.13
CA GLU A 54 4.85 -13.67 1.04
C GLU A 54 6.34 -13.56 0.70
N ASP A 55 6.75 -14.23 -0.37
CA ASP A 55 8.13 -14.17 -0.86
C ASP A 55 8.55 -12.73 -1.21
N LEU A 56 7.66 -11.97 -1.85
CA LEU A 56 7.94 -10.59 -2.22
C LEU A 56 8.12 -9.68 -1.01
N VAL A 57 7.31 -9.86 0.04
CA VAL A 57 7.44 -9.12 1.30
C VAL A 57 8.75 -9.48 1.99
N GLN A 58 9.08 -10.78 2.10
CA GLN A 58 10.34 -11.24 2.71
C GLN A 58 11.56 -10.68 1.98
N ASP A 59 11.60 -10.78 0.66
CA ASP A 59 12.68 -10.22 -0.18
C ASP A 59 12.81 -8.70 0.01
N THR A 60 11.68 -8.01 0.13
CA THR A 60 11.66 -6.57 0.32
C THR A 60 12.24 -6.19 1.66
N PHE A 61 11.83 -6.86 2.74
CA PHE A 61 12.38 -6.62 4.07
C PHE A 61 13.86 -6.95 4.16
N ALA A 62 14.28 -8.09 3.61
CA ALA A 62 15.69 -8.44 3.57
C ALA A 62 16.56 -7.36 2.88
N ARG A 63 16.06 -6.76 1.80
CA ARG A 63 16.76 -5.68 1.09
C ARG A 63 16.78 -4.36 1.84
N VAL A 64 15.67 -4.02 2.48
CA VAL A 64 15.53 -2.77 3.25
C VAL A 64 16.42 -2.82 4.48
N LEU A 65 16.44 -3.95 5.20
CA LEU A 65 17.26 -4.13 6.41
C LEU A 65 18.76 -4.23 6.12
N LYS A 66 19.17 -4.77 4.96
CA LYS A 66 20.59 -4.79 4.56
C LYS A 66 21.18 -3.40 4.33
N ARG A 67 20.34 -2.39 4.01
CA ARG A 67 20.76 -1.02 3.75
C ARG A 67 19.77 -0.04 4.39
N PRO A 68 19.75 0.04 5.71
CA PRO A 68 18.83 0.90 6.41
C PRO A 68 19.05 2.36 6.00
N ARG A 69 17.95 3.07 5.73
CA ARG A 69 17.99 4.49 5.37
C ARG A 69 17.35 5.31 6.47
N GLN A 70 17.84 6.52 6.63
CA GLN A 70 17.15 7.52 7.42
C GLN A 70 15.89 7.97 6.66
N LEU A 71 14.75 7.80 7.28
CA LEU A 71 13.45 8.17 6.73
C LEU A 71 12.80 9.22 7.63
N ARG A 72 11.97 10.06 7.04
CA ARG A 72 11.01 10.84 7.81
C ARG A 72 9.88 9.91 8.22
N SER A 73 9.47 9.96 9.47
CA SER A 73 8.46 9.06 10.05
C SER A 73 7.12 9.06 9.28
N ASP A 74 6.78 10.19 8.64
CA ASP A 74 5.57 10.35 7.83
C ASP A 74 5.61 9.65 6.46
N ASN A 75 6.74 9.07 6.05
CA ASN A 75 6.95 8.52 4.72
C ASN A 75 7.36 7.04 4.71
N THR A 76 7.27 6.34 5.83
CA THR A 76 7.71 4.93 5.95
C THR A 76 6.95 4.03 4.98
N VAL A 77 5.62 4.09 4.96
CA VAL A 77 4.77 3.30 4.04
C VAL A 77 5.12 3.57 2.58
N GLY A 78 5.29 4.85 2.21
CA GLY A 78 5.67 5.23 0.85
C GLY A 78 7.03 4.70 0.43
N TYR A 79 8.00 4.66 1.35
CA TYR A 79 9.30 4.06 1.12
C TYR A 79 9.21 2.55 0.94
N LEU A 80 8.53 1.85 1.85
CA LEU A 80 8.36 0.41 1.82
C LEU A 80 7.60 -0.06 0.57
N LEU A 81 6.52 0.63 0.19
CA LEU A 81 5.79 0.32 -1.03
C LEU A 81 6.64 0.53 -2.29
N ARG A 82 7.52 1.54 -2.30
CA ARG A 82 8.48 1.74 -3.39
C ARG A 82 9.51 0.61 -3.46
N ALA A 83 10.03 0.18 -2.31
CA ALA A 83 10.94 -0.96 -2.23
C ALA A 83 10.26 -2.24 -2.75
N LEU A 84 9.01 -2.49 -2.33
CA LEU A 84 8.19 -3.61 -2.78
C LEU A 84 8.03 -3.63 -4.31
N ARG A 85 7.59 -2.51 -4.90
CA ARG A 85 7.44 -2.39 -6.35
C ARG A 85 8.75 -2.60 -7.11
N ASN A 86 9.85 -2.06 -6.60
CA ASN A 86 11.16 -2.25 -7.21
C ASN A 86 11.62 -3.69 -7.15
N THR A 87 11.35 -4.38 -6.03
CA THR A 87 11.65 -5.80 -5.86
C THR A 87 10.81 -6.64 -6.82
N ASN A 88 9.51 -6.38 -6.92
CA ASN A 88 8.60 -7.05 -7.86
C ASN A 88 9.07 -6.85 -9.32
N ALA A 89 9.37 -5.63 -9.72
CA ALA A 89 9.89 -5.35 -11.07
C ALA A 89 11.22 -6.06 -11.35
N ALA A 90 12.10 -6.20 -10.36
CA ALA A 90 13.35 -6.93 -10.50
C ALA A 90 13.10 -8.45 -10.67
N ARG A 91 12.15 -9.03 -9.89
CA ARG A 91 11.73 -10.44 -10.02
C ARG A 91 11.17 -10.73 -11.41
N HIS A 92 10.26 -9.88 -11.89
CA HIS A 92 9.70 -10.03 -13.25
C HIS A 92 10.78 -9.98 -14.33
N ARG A 93 11.73 -9.04 -14.25
CA ARG A 93 12.84 -8.99 -15.21
C ARG A 93 13.71 -10.26 -15.16
N ALA A 94 14.01 -10.76 -13.97
CA ALA A 94 14.79 -11.99 -13.79
C ALA A 94 14.03 -13.22 -14.31
N ALA A 95 12.71 -13.29 -14.11
CA ALA A 95 11.87 -14.37 -14.62
C ALA A 95 11.83 -14.38 -16.16
N MET A 96 11.74 -13.20 -16.80
CA MET A 96 11.78 -13.10 -18.27
C MET A 96 13.12 -13.52 -18.88
N GLN A 97 14.20 -13.54 -18.10
CA GLN A 97 15.54 -13.96 -18.54
C GLN A 97 15.81 -15.46 -18.29
N ARG A 98 14.90 -16.16 -17.56
CA ARG A 98 15.02 -17.61 -17.31
C ARG A 98 14.11 -18.38 -18.26
N PRO A 99 14.53 -19.54 -18.79
CA PRO A 99 13.63 -20.44 -19.52
C PRO A 99 12.47 -20.87 -18.62
N ILE A 100 11.28 -20.97 -19.17
CA ILE A 100 10.05 -21.30 -18.48
C ILE A 100 10.16 -22.68 -17.85
N THR A 101 10.31 -22.71 -16.53
CA THR A 101 10.14 -23.93 -15.74
C THR A 101 8.82 -23.76 -14.96
N GLY A 102 7.86 -24.61 -15.26
CA GLY A 102 6.54 -24.84 -14.70
C GLY A 102 6.01 -23.90 -13.60
N ALA A 103 4.86 -23.28 -13.88
CA ALA A 103 4.02 -22.64 -12.88
C ALA A 103 3.44 -23.72 -11.96
N LEU A 104 3.83 -23.71 -10.68
CA LEU A 104 3.14 -24.45 -9.64
C LEU A 104 1.81 -23.74 -9.38
N LEU A 105 0.72 -24.49 -9.55
CA LEU A 105 -0.62 -24.06 -9.20
C LEU A 105 -0.73 -23.94 -7.69
N ASP A 106 -1.10 -22.76 -7.19
CA ASP A 106 -1.38 -22.52 -5.79
C ASP A 106 -2.50 -23.41 -5.30
N SER A 107 -2.21 -24.24 -4.30
CA SER A 107 -3.15 -25.06 -3.56
C SER A 107 -3.86 -24.20 -2.52
N ASP A 108 -5.18 -24.37 -2.43
CA ASP A 108 -6.09 -23.69 -1.52
C ASP A 108 -5.62 -23.65 -0.07
N PHE A 109 -5.48 -22.44 0.48
CA PHE A 109 -5.50 -22.19 1.90
C PHE A 109 -6.58 -21.15 2.26
N ASP A 110 -7.33 -21.52 3.29
CA ASP A 110 -8.49 -20.95 3.95
C ASP A 110 -8.67 -19.42 3.87
N ASP A 111 -9.75 -18.98 3.23
CA ASP A 111 -10.12 -17.57 2.96
C ASP A 111 -10.91 -16.97 4.15
N ARG A 112 -10.34 -17.03 5.38
CA ARG A 112 -11.03 -16.57 6.60
C ARG A 112 -10.97 -15.07 6.88
N ALA A 113 -10.33 -14.28 6.03
CA ALA A 113 -10.39 -12.82 6.09
C ALA A 113 -11.19 -12.27 4.89
N ALA A 114 -12.42 -12.74 4.73
CA ALA A 114 -13.31 -12.26 3.68
C ALA A 114 -13.66 -10.78 3.92
N ILE A 115 -13.18 -9.91 3.05
CA ILE A 115 -13.83 -8.62 2.82
C ILE A 115 -15.24 -8.96 2.31
N ALA A 116 -16.27 -8.57 3.08
CA ALA A 116 -17.67 -8.83 2.72
C ALA A 116 -18.00 -8.12 1.40
N GLY A 117 -18.00 -8.87 0.31
CA GLY A 117 -18.33 -8.41 -1.05
C GLY A 117 -18.83 -9.60 -1.88
N PRO A 118 -19.50 -9.35 -3.03
CA PRO A 118 -20.04 -10.39 -3.90
C PRO A 118 -18.96 -11.26 -4.57
N PHE A 119 -17.69 -10.87 -4.46
CA PHE A 119 -16.54 -11.59 -4.98
C PHE A 119 -15.59 -11.92 -3.83
N GLY A 120 -14.95 -13.10 -3.87
CA GLY A 120 -13.93 -13.47 -2.89
C GLY A 120 -12.70 -12.55 -2.95
N THR A 121 -11.96 -12.47 -1.85
CA THR A 121 -10.74 -11.63 -1.77
C THR A 121 -9.71 -12.02 -2.83
N ARG A 122 -9.64 -13.31 -3.16
CA ARG A 122 -8.73 -13.86 -4.17
C ARG A 122 -9.01 -13.29 -5.57
N GLU A 123 -10.27 -13.38 -6.02
CA GLU A 123 -10.68 -12.89 -7.34
C GLU A 123 -10.41 -11.40 -7.49
N LEU A 124 -10.65 -10.62 -6.42
CA LEU A 124 -10.34 -9.19 -6.42
C LEU A 124 -8.85 -8.93 -6.59
N MET A 125 -7.99 -9.63 -5.84
CA MET A 125 -6.53 -9.45 -5.91
C MET A 125 -5.97 -9.88 -7.27
N GLU A 126 -6.48 -10.97 -7.84
CA GLU A 126 -6.14 -11.39 -9.21
C GLU A 126 -6.57 -10.35 -10.26
N ALA A 127 -7.78 -9.78 -10.14
CA ALA A 127 -8.24 -8.73 -11.03
C ALA A 127 -7.39 -7.46 -10.94
N ILE A 128 -6.95 -7.09 -9.71
CA ILE A 128 -6.01 -5.98 -9.51
C ILE A 128 -4.67 -6.31 -10.18
N ALA A 129 -4.12 -7.50 -9.96
CA ALA A 129 -2.85 -7.94 -10.54
C ALA A 129 -2.85 -7.95 -12.07
N ALA A 130 -3.98 -8.31 -12.68
CA ALA A 130 -4.18 -8.31 -14.13
C ALA A 130 -4.34 -6.90 -14.73
N THR A 131 -4.59 -5.88 -13.89
CA THR A 131 -4.76 -4.50 -14.35
C THR A 131 -3.42 -3.92 -14.88
N PRO A 132 -3.41 -3.15 -15.99
CA PRO A 132 -2.19 -2.55 -16.53
C PRO A 132 -1.41 -1.74 -15.49
N PRO A 133 -0.05 -1.83 -15.45
CA PRO A 133 0.77 -1.31 -14.37
C PRO A 133 0.49 0.13 -13.93
N PRO A 134 0.32 1.13 -14.82
CA PRO A 134 0.08 2.52 -14.38
C PRO A 134 -1.23 2.69 -13.60
N TYR A 135 -2.25 1.89 -13.89
CA TYR A 135 -3.57 1.91 -13.26
C TYR A 135 -3.56 1.08 -11.98
N ARG A 136 -2.97 -0.13 -12.04
CA ARG A 136 -2.76 -1.00 -10.88
C ARG A 136 -2.00 -0.28 -9.77
N ASP A 137 -0.91 0.40 -10.10
CA ASP A 137 -0.12 1.16 -9.13
C ASP A 137 -0.92 2.24 -8.41
N ALA A 138 -1.85 2.90 -9.10
CA ALA A 138 -2.73 3.89 -8.47
C ALA A 138 -3.76 3.23 -7.54
N VAL A 139 -4.36 2.12 -7.96
CA VAL A 139 -5.28 1.32 -7.12
C VAL A 139 -4.55 0.79 -5.88
N VAL A 140 -3.38 0.19 -6.04
CA VAL A 140 -2.60 -0.33 -4.90
C VAL A 140 -2.26 0.79 -3.92
N ALA A 141 -1.80 1.95 -4.39
CA ALA A 141 -1.43 3.05 -3.50
C ALA A 141 -2.64 3.63 -2.74
N VAL A 142 -3.78 3.82 -3.40
CA VAL A 142 -4.94 4.50 -2.81
C VAL A 142 -5.89 3.51 -2.15
N ASP A 143 -6.36 2.48 -2.88
CA ASP A 143 -7.43 1.61 -2.40
C ASP A 143 -6.93 0.47 -1.50
N VAL A 144 -5.71 -0.05 -1.74
CA VAL A 144 -5.16 -1.15 -0.95
C VAL A 144 -4.36 -0.65 0.25
N VAL A 145 -3.49 0.35 0.05
CA VAL A 145 -2.60 0.89 1.09
C VAL A 145 -3.24 2.05 1.87
N GLY A 146 -4.25 2.71 1.30
CA GLY A 146 -4.96 3.81 1.95
C GLY A 146 -4.24 5.17 1.86
N MET A 147 -3.37 5.37 0.87
CA MET A 147 -2.74 6.67 0.67
C MET A 147 -3.74 7.73 0.22
N SER A 148 -3.62 8.96 0.73
CA SER A 148 -4.30 10.09 0.11
C SER A 148 -3.80 10.33 -1.33
N TYR A 149 -4.60 10.98 -2.17
CA TYR A 149 -4.18 11.30 -3.56
C TYR A 149 -2.86 12.06 -3.62
N ARG A 150 -2.63 12.97 -2.68
CA ARG A 150 -1.40 13.73 -2.55
C ARG A 150 -0.20 12.84 -2.20
N GLN A 151 -0.38 11.87 -1.29
CA GLN A 151 0.66 10.90 -0.94
C GLN A 151 0.94 9.96 -2.13
N ALA A 152 -0.10 9.44 -2.77
CA ALA A 152 0.02 8.60 -3.97
C ALA A 152 0.70 9.34 -5.13
N ALA A 153 0.38 10.61 -5.37
CA ALA A 153 1.02 11.43 -6.39
C ALA A 153 2.53 11.58 -6.14
N ARG A 154 2.94 11.87 -4.91
CA ARG A 154 4.36 11.91 -4.50
C ARG A 154 5.04 10.55 -4.66
N HIS A 155 4.36 9.48 -4.23
CA HIS A 155 4.86 8.11 -4.33
C HIS A 155 5.07 7.67 -5.78
N LEU A 156 4.08 7.91 -6.64
CA LEU A 156 4.09 7.55 -8.06
C LEU A 156 4.83 8.56 -8.96
N ARG A 157 5.37 9.64 -8.38
CA ARG A 157 6.06 10.74 -9.08
C ARG A 157 5.21 11.31 -10.21
N THR A 158 3.96 11.63 -9.93
CA THR A 158 2.98 12.17 -10.88
C THR A 158 2.13 13.27 -10.23
N ARG A 159 1.18 13.85 -10.96
CA ARG A 159 0.23 14.85 -10.44
C ARG A 159 -0.99 14.17 -9.83
N GLU A 160 -1.65 14.82 -8.86
CA GLU A 160 -2.88 14.29 -8.23
C GLU A 160 -3.99 14.02 -9.26
N VAL A 161 -4.16 14.90 -10.24
CA VAL A 161 -5.12 14.70 -11.35
C VAL A 161 -4.82 13.42 -12.13
N THR A 162 -3.52 13.10 -12.33
CA THR A 162 -3.10 11.86 -13.01
C THR A 162 -3.41 10.63 -12.12
N VAL A 163 -3.24 10.75 -10.80
CA VAL A 163 -3.65 9.67 -9.86
C VAL A 163 -5.14 9.42 -9.97
N THR A 164 -5.96 10.48 -9.93
CA THR A 164 -7.43 10.39 -10.04
C THR A 164 -7.86 9.69 -11.33
N SER A 165 -7.29 10.09 -12.48
CA SER A 165 -7.63 9.48 -13.76
C SER A 165 -7.16 8.03 -13.88
N ARG A 166 -5.96 7.69 -13.36
CA ARG A 166 -5.44 6.32 -13.33
C ARG A 166 -6.27 5.43 -12.41
N LEU A 167 -6.65 5.94 -11.25
CA LEU A 167 -7.49 5.23 -10.29
C LEU A 167 -8.87 4.89 -10.88
N SER A 168 -9.53 5.86 -11.53
CA SER A 168 -10.80 5.64 -12.22
C SER A 168 -10.69 4.53 -13.28
N ARG A 169 -9.65 4.59 -14.12
CA ARG A 169 -9.42 3.55 -15.14
C ARG A 169 -9.09 2.20 -14.53
N GLY A 170 -8.28 2.17 -13.46
CA GLY A 170 -7.96 0.94 -12.72
C GLY A 170 -9.21 0.26 -12.17
N ARG A 171 -10.08 1.03 -11.51
CA ARG A 171 -11.36 0.52 -11.00
C ARG A 171 -12.26 -0.01 -12.12
N GLN A 172 -12.29 0.65 -13.28
CA GLN A 172 -13.04 0.18 -14.44
C GLN A 172 -12.49 -1.16 -14.98
N HIS A 173 -11.15 -1.33 -15.04
CA HIS A 173 -10.53 -2.60 -15.43
C HIS A 173 -10.91 -3.72 -14.47
N ILE A 174 -10.83 -3.47 -13.17
CA ILE A 174 -11.17 -4.44 -12.13
C ILE A 174 -12.65 -4.82 -12.20
N ALA A 175 -13.55 -3.83 -12.28
CA ALA A 175 -14.99 -4.08 -12.36
C ALA A 175 -15.37 -4.92 -13.59
N ARG A 176 -14.72 -4.67 -14.74
CA ARG A 176 -14.92 -5.47 -15.95
C ARG A 176 -14.44 -6.90 -15.75
N ALA A 177 -13.22 -7.10 -15.23
CA ALA A 177 -12.66 -8.42 -15.00
C ALA A 177 -13.50 -9.26 -14.01
N LEU A 178 -14.08 -8.61 -12.98
CA LEU A 178 -14.97 -9.26 -12.02
C LEU A 178 -16.35 -9.55 -12.64
N GLY A 179 -16.89 -8.63 -13.44
CA GLY A 179 -18.17 -8.82 -14.12
C GLY A 179 -18.14 -9.96 -15.15
N GLU A 180 -17.02 -10.17 -15.83
CA GLU A 180 -16.81 -11.29 -16.75
C GLU A 180 -16.69 -12.65 -16.03
N ARG A 181 -16.35 -12.66 -14.73
CA ARG A 181 -16.22 -13.86 -13.88
C ARG A 181 -17.48 -14.19 -13.07
N ALA A 182 -18.49 -13.31 -13.08
CA ALA A 182 -19.74 -13.57 -12.37
C ALA A 182 -20.45 -14.78 -13.01
N PRO A 183 -20.81 -15.83 -12.23
CA PRO A 183 -21.62 -16.92 -12.76
C PRO A 183 -23.00 -16.38 -13.19
N ILE A 184 -23.44 -16.76 -14.39
CA ILE A 184 -24.78 -16.50 -14.92
C ILE A 184 -25.81 -17.30 -14.11
#